data_7181cabace998fc468514baccc72c8c0
#
_entry.id   7181cabace998fc468514baccc72c8c0
#
_cell.length_a   1.000
_cell.length_b   1.000
_cell.length_c   1.000
_cell.angle_alpha   90.00
_cell.angle_beta   90.00
_cell.angle_gamma   90.00
#
_symmetry.space_group_name_H-M   'P 1'
#
loop_
_entity.id
_entity.type
_entity.pdbx_description
1 polymer ?
#
loop_
_entity_poly.entity_id
_entity_poly.type
_entity_poly.pdbx_seq_one_letter_code
_entity_poly.pdbx_strand_id
1 'polypeptide(L)'
;MFLTIGKAVKRMDIFMRFQTIISFPKMLRKSLPWVTFLTCLTLMVNLSAAAPAIIPRPPEIAATSYILMDAVTGEIIVEENADEALPPASLTKIMTAYIAVEEIMSGNLLLSDQVHISEKAWRMEGSKMFVGVNSQVSVEDLLRGIIIQSGNDASVAIAEHIAGSEDAFADMMNQYSEVLGMSNSFFMNSSGLDTEVYYNTMSARDLSILAQATISRHADYYPIYAEREFTYNDIRQTNRNSLLFRDRNVDGMKTGWTDAAGYCLVASAERDGMRLISVVMGTASEESRAIETQKLMTYGFRYFETHKLYDANQVLTNVPVWSGKGSAVDLGIKNEVFVTIPRGQAQSMEATVDVDEIIYAPLADGQIMGVVNVTLDEDTVFQGNIVAMQEIERGGILKRFIDWLTLLISSVFG
;
A
#
# COMPACT_ATOMS: atom_id res chain seq x y z
N MET A 1 43.00 -18.37 -10.21
CA MET A 1 42.28 -19.35 -11.00
C MET A 1 40.86 -19.36 -10.44
N PHE A 2 40.03 -18.46 -10.96
CA PHE A 2 38.64 -18.28 -10.48
C PHE A 2 37.72 -19.19 -11.30
N LEU A 3 37.11 -20.16 -10.63
CA LEU A 3 36.04 -20.97 -11.21
C LEU A 3 34.73 -20.20 -11.11
N THR A 4 34.21 -19.78 -12.24
CA THR A 4 32.87 -19.24 -12.39
C THR A 4 31.89 -20.40 -12.34
N ILE A 5 31.17 -20.56 -11.22
CA ILE A 5 30.09 -21.55 -11.07
C ILE A 5 28.85 -20.95 -11.71
N GLY A 6 28.37 -21.59 -12.79
CA GLY A 6 27.17 -21.21 -13.51
C GLY A 6 25.92 -21.39 -12.65
N LYS A 7 25.07 -20.37 -12.60
CA LYS A 7 23.73 -20.45 -12.01
C LYS A 7 22.81 -21.24 -12.93
N ALA A 8 22.24 -22.33 -12.44
CA ALA A 8 21.18 -23.03 -13.15
C ALA A 8 19.82 -22.45 -12.79
N VAL A 9 19.16 -21.85 -13.76
CA VAL A 9 17.78 -21.37 -13.63
C VAL A 9 16.84 -22.53 -13.88
N LYS A 10 16.17 -23.02 -12.86
CA LYS A 10 15.15 -24.06 -12.99
C LYS A 10 13.80 -23.39 -13.21
N ARG A 11 13.30 -23.43 -14.45
CA ARG A 11 11.92 -23.05 -14.78
C ARG A 11 10.97 -24.06 -14.17
N MET A 12 10.15 -23.62 -13.22
CA MET A 12 9.08 -24.41 -12.66
C MET A 12 7.75 -23.79 -13.11
N ASP A 13 7.09 -24.46 -14.06
CA ASP A 13 5.73 -24.10 -14.49
C ASP A 13 4.75 -24.51 -13.38
N ILE A 14 4.31 -23.55 -12.59
CA ILE A 14 3.28 -23.77 -11.57
C ILE A 14 1.91 -23.64 -12.24
N PHE A 15 1.45 -24.71 -12.89
CA PHE A 15 0.05 -24.85 -13.29
C PHE A 15 -0.81 -25.16 -12.05
N MET A 16 -1.60 -24.22 -11.59
CA MET A 16 -2.67 -24.49 -10.64
C MET A 16 -3.76 -25.33 -11.34
N ARG A 17 -3.65 -26.67 -11.27
CA ARG A 17 -4.71 -27.60 -11.66
C ARG A 17 -5.57 -27.90 -10.43
N PHE A 18 -6.79 -27.38 -10.41
CA PHE A 18 -7.86 -27.98 -9.62
C PHE A 18 -8.18 -29.38 -10.20
N GLN A 19 -7.73 -30.42 -9.55
CA GLN A 19 -8.17 -31.78 -9.86
C GLN A 19 -9.46 -32.09 -9.11
N THR A 20 -10.56 -32.04 -9.86
CA THR A 20 -11.81 -32.70 -9.43
C THR A 20 -11.64 -34.19 -9.64
N ILE A 21 -11.59 -34.97 -8.55
CA ILE A 21 -11.54 -36.43 -8.59
C ILE A 21 -12.93 -36.93 -8.96
N ILE A 22 -13.09 -37.32 -10.22
CA ILE A 22 -14.25 -38.12 -10.66
C ILE A 22 -13.79 -39.59 -10.72
N SER A 23 -14.31 -40.37 -9.78
CA SER A 23 -14.13 -41.85 -9.75
C SER A 23 -15.07 -42.49 -10.77
N PHE A 24 -14.51 -43.17 -11.75
CA PHE A 24 -15.27 -44.05 -12.67
C PHE A 24 -15.11 -45.52 -12.30
N PRO A 25 -16.21 -46.30 -12.29
CA PRO A 25 -16.14 -47.73 -12.03
C PRO A 25 -15.62 -48.52 -13.25
N LYS A 26 -14.80 -49.53 -12.99
CA LYS A 26 -14.35 -50.53 -13.97
C LYS A 26 -15.55 -51.35 -14.43
N MET A 27 -15.95 -51.24 -15.71
CA MET A 27 -16.55 -52.38 -16.43
C MET A 27 -16.54 -52.19 -17.95
N LEU A 28 -16.32 -53.30 -18.63
CA LEU A 28 -16.45 -53.66 -20.05
C LEU A 28 -15.32 -53.25 -21.03
N ARG A 29 -14.43 -54.21 -21.18
CA ARG A 29 -13.68 -54.47 -22.41
C ARG A 29 -14.59 -55.20 -23.41
N LYS A 30 -14.85 -54.62 -24.60
CA LYS A 30 -14.85 -55.26 -25.94
C LYS A 30 -15.50 -54.37 -26.98
N SER A 31 -14.79 -54.27 -28.11
CA SER A 31 -15.24 -53.86 -29.47
C SER A 31 -15.42 -52.35 -29.76
N LEU A 32 -14.56 -51.73 -30.51
CA LEU A 32 -14.70 -51.19 -31.88
C LEU A 32 -13.62 -50.14 -32.21
N PRO A 33 -12.82 -50.29 -33.24
CA PRO A 33 -11.67 -49.39 -33.51
C PRO A 33 -12.06 -48.10 -34.26
N TRP A 34 -13.35 -47.75 -34.36
CA TRP A 34 -13.83 -46.55 -35.03
C TRP A 34 -14.25 -45.39 -34.10
N VAL A 35 -14.27 -45.61 -32.80
CA VAL A 35 -14.65 -44.54 -31.82
C VAL A 35 -13.44 -43.75 -31.36
N THR A 36 -12.23 -44.30 -31.53
CA THR A 36 -10.98 -43.62 -31.10
C THR A 36 -10.55 -42.47 -31.99
N PHE A 37 -11.09 -42.33 -33.21
CA PHE A 37 -10.74 -41.24 -34.12
C PHE A 37 -11.62 -39.98 -33.92
N LEU A 38 -12.82 -40.13 -33.33
CA LEU A 38 -13.73 -39.02 -33.09
C LEU A 38 -13.54 -38.35 -31.74
N THR A 39 -12.86 -39.04 -30.78
CA THR A 39 -12.55 -38.49 -29.46
C THR A 39 -11.25 -37.68 -29.43
N CYS A 40 -10.37 -37.79 -30.40
CA CYS A 40 -9.18 -36.94 -30.54
C CYS A 40 -9.48 -35.56 -31.14
N LEU A 41 -10.66 -35.34 -31.72
CA LEU A 41 -10.99 -34.05 -32.36
C LEU A 41 -11.71 -33.08 -31.42
N THR A 42 -12.08 -33.51 -30.21
CA THR A 42 -12.77 -32.66 -29.23
C THR A 42 -11.89 -32.22 -28.04
N LEU A 43 -10.61 -32.59 -28.02
CA LEU A 43 -9.61 -32.02 -27.09
C LEU A 43 -8.74 -30.95 -27.78
N MET A 44 -9.34 -30.12 -28.60
CA MET A 44 -8.86 -28.75 -28.78
C MET A 44 -9.22 -28.03 -27.50
N VAL A 45 -8.39 -28.16 -26.48
CA VAL A 45 -8.32 -27.24 -25.36
C VAL A 45 -8.21 -25.87 -26.00
N ASN A 46 -9.28 -25.08 -25.90
CA ASN A 46 -9.20 -23.66 -26.14
C ASN A 46 -8.17 -23.12 -25.13
N LEU A 47 -6.91 -23.07 -25.52
CA LEU A 47 -5.98 -22.09 -24.96
C LEU A 47 -6.51 -20.74 -25.46
N SER A 48 -7.52 -20.20 -24.79
CA SER A 48 -7.79 -18.78 -24.86
C SER A 48 -6.58 -18.12 -24.20
N ALA A 49 -5.56 -17.82 -24.98
CA ALA A 49 -4.62 -16.78 -24.60
C ALA A 49 -5.49 -15.56 -24.30
N ALA A 50 -5.47 -15.09 -23.06
CA ALA A 50 -6.15 -13.86 -22.69
C ALA A 50 -5.64 -12.79 -23.67
N ALA A 51 -6.56 -12.13 -24.38
CA ALA A 51 -6.15 -11.05 -25.27
C ALA A 51 -5.42 -9.99 -24.41
N PRO A 52 -4.31 -9.42 -24.91
CA PRO A 52 -3.56 -8.43 -24.16
C PRO A 52 -4.53 -7.30 -23.73
N ALA A 53 -4.49 -6.92 -22.45
CA ALA A 53 -5.33 -5.84 -21.96
C ALA A 53 -4.86 -4.54 -22.60
N ILE A 54 -5.71 -3.94 -23.42
CA ILE A 54 -5.43 -2.62 -24.01
C ILE A 54 -5.74 -1.58 -22.94
N ILE A 55 -4.70 -1.03 -22.32
CA ILE A 55 -4.83 0.10 -21.38
C ILE A 55 -4.76 1.37 -22.23
N PRO A 56 -5.85 2.17 -22.29
CA PRO A 56 -5.80 3.45 -22.98
C PRO A 56 -4.90 4.43 -22.20
N ARG A 57 -4.48 5.49 -22.87
CA ARG A 57 -3.73 6.57 -22.21
C ARG A 57 -4.53 7.12 -21.02
N PRO A 58 -3.84 7.53 -19.93
CA PRO A 58 -4.51 8.21 -18.84
C PRO A 58 -5.31 9.42 -19.30
N PRO A 59 -6.39 9.78 -18.59
CA PRO A 59 -7.16 10.98 -18.90
C PRO A 59 -6.32 12.24 -18.67
N GLU A 60 -6.56 13.28 -19.46
CA GLU A 60 -6.01 14.61 -19.16
C GLU A 60 -6.66 15.14 -17.88
N ILE A 61 -5.83 15.61 -16.96
CA ILE A 61 -6.20 16.14 -15.64
C ILE A 61 -5.89 17.63 -15.59
N ALA A 62 -6.89 18.45 -15.33
CA ALA A 62 -6.75 19.89 -15.22
C ALA A 62 -6.30 20.30 -13.80
N ALA A 63 -5.04 19.95 -13.47
CA ALA A 63 -4.39 20.25 -12.20
C ALA A 63 -2.92 20.59 -12.42
N THR A 64 -2.30 21.28 -11.46
CA THR A 64 -0.85 21.59 -11.50
C THR A 64 -0.01 20.33 -11.27
N SER A 65 -0.42 19.52 -10.30
CA SER A 65 0.24 18.27 -9.93
C SER A 65 -0.80 17.25 -9.52
N TYR A 66 -0.55 15.98 -9.85
CA TYR A 66 -1.42 14.89 -9.41
C TYR A 66 -0.69 13.54 -9.38
N ILE A 67 -1.25 12.62 -8.60
CA ILE A 67 -0.83 11.23 -8.52
C ILE A 67 -2.04 10.33 -8.25
N LEU A 68 -2.02 9.13 -8.84
CA LEU A 68 -2.92 8.02 -8.51
C LEU A 68 -2.08 6.82 -8.12
N MET A 69 -2.28 6.32 -6.91
CA MET A 69 -1.50 5.23 -6.33
C MET A 69 -2.43 4.13 -5.79
N ASP A 70 -2.04 2.88 -5.94
CA ASP A 70 -2.64 1.78 -5.19
C ASP A 70 -2.14 1.82 -3.74
N ALA A 71 -3.06 1.94 -2.79
CA ALA A 71 -2.73 2.09 -1.37
C ALA A 71 -2.09 0.83 -0.75
N VAL A 72 -2.36 -0.35 -1.31
CA VAL A 72 -1.86 -1.63 -0.78
C VAL A 72 -0.44 -1.89 -1.25
N THR A 73 -0.18 -1.72 -2.54
CA THR A 73 1.10 -2.05 -3.16
C THR A 73 2.08 -0.86 -3.20
N GLY A 74 1.57 0.37 -3.13
CA GLY A 74 2.35 1.59 -3.37
C GLY A 74 2.62 1.85 -4.85
N GLU A 75 2.06 1.04 -5.77
CA GLU A 75 2.27 1.21 -7.21
C GLU A 75 1.64 2.51 -7.71
N ILE A 76 2.43 3.27 -8.47
CA ILE A 76 1.99 4.51 -9.09
C ILE A 76 1.37 4.21 -10.45
N ILE A 77 0.09 4.45 -10.57
CA ILE A 77 -0.67 4.16 -11.80
C ILE A 77 -0.57 5.33 -12.79
N VAL A 78 -0.68 6.55 -12.29
CA VAL A 78 -0.60 7.78 -13.08
C VAL A 78 -0.02 8.89 -12.23
N GLU A 79 0.86 9.70 -12.80
CA GLU A 79 1.37 10.89 -12.15
C GLU A 79 1.77 11.99 -13.14
N GLU A 80 1.74 13.23 -12.69
CA GLU A 80 2.31 14.38 -13.38
C GLU A 80 2.75 15.43 -12.36
N ASN A 81 3.99 15.92 -12.50
CA ASN A 81 4.63 16.88 -11.59
C ASN A 81 4.55 16.44 -10.11
N ALA A 82 4.52 15.10 -9.85
CA ALA A 82 4.21 14.55 -8.54
C ALA A 82 5.22 14.94 -7.44
N ASP A 83 6.45 15.30 -7.82
CA ASP A 83 7.53 15.69 -6.91
C ASP A 83 7.65 17.21 -6.73
N GLU A 84 6.83 18.01 -7.42
CA GLU A 84 6.82 19.45 -7.28
C GLU A 84 6.32 19.88 -5.90
N ALA A 85 7.14 20.64 -5.17
CA ALA A 85 6.77 21.17 -3.85
C ALA A 85 5.84 22.37 -4.02
N LEU A 86 4.56 22.17 -3.72
CA LEU A 86 3.49 23.16 -3.87
C LEU A 86 2.90 23.53 -2.50
N PRO A 87 2.28 24.71 -2.36
CA PRO A 87 1.49 25.05 -1.18
C PRO A 87 0.34 24.04 -0.98
N PRO A 88 0.30 23.29 0.15
CA PRO A 88 -0.72 22.26 0.37
C PRO A 88 -2.03 22.81 0.90
N ALA A 89 -2.06 24.05 1.37
CA ALA A 89 -3.16 24.58 2.16
C ALA A 89 -3.54 23.62 3.30
N SER A 90 -4.83 23.42 3.54
CA SER A 90 -5.33 22.52 4.60
C SER A 90 -5.07 21.03 4.38
N LEU A 91 -4.40 20.59 3.30
CA LEU A 91 -3.89 19.22 3.22
C LEU A 91 -2.81 18.94 4.29
N THR A 92 -2.12 19.98 4.76
CA THR A 92 -1.23 19.97 5.94
C THR A 92 -1.85 19.25 7.14
N LYS A 93 -3.15 19.38 7.34
CA LYS A 93 -3.87 18.80 8.48
C LYS A 93 -3.92 17.27 8.48
N ILE A 94 -3.58 16.64 7.36
CA ILE A 94 -3.39 15.17 7.35
C ILE A 94 -2.20 14.83 8.25
N MET A 95 -1.07 15.57 8.16
CA MET A 95 0.07 15.39 9.04
C MET A 95 -0.24 15.73 10.50
N THR A 96 -1.00 16.80 10.73
CA THR A 96 -1.43 17.18 12.09
C THR A 96 -2.28 16.07 12.75
N ALA A 97 -3.25 15.54 12.02
CA ALA A 97 -4.06 14.43 12.51
C ALA A 97 -3.23 13.12 12.64
N TYR A 98 -2.31 12.87 11.70
CA TYR A 98 -1.40 11.74 11.74
C TYR A 98 -0.60 11.71 13.04
N ILE A 99 0.07 12.82 13.38
CA ILE A 99 0.87 12.94 14.63
C ILE A 99 -0.03 12.76 15.86
N ALA A 100 -1.18 13.39 15.90
CA ALA A 100 -2.10 13.25 17.03
C ALA A 100 -2.52 11.79 17.24
N VAL A 101 -2.75 11.02 16.17
CA VAL A 101 -3.06 9.59 16.27
C VAL A 101 -1.84 8.77 16.67
N GLU A 102 -0.63 9.08 16.19
CA GLU A 102 0.61 8.43 16.65
C GLU A 102 0.81 8.62 18.17
N GLU A 103 0.55 9.83 18.70
CA GLU A 103 0.62 10.09 20.15
C GLU A 103 -0.44 9.30 20.93
N ILE A 104 -1.63 9.12 20.36
CA ILE A 104 -2.68 8.27 20.96
C ILE A 104 -2.27 6.79 20.96
N MET A 105 -1.76 6.29 19.85
CA MET A 105 -1.32 4.90 19.74
C MET A 105 -0.10 4.59 20.63
N SER A 106 0.75 5.58 20.85
CA SER A 106 1.90 5.50 21.77
C SER A 106 1.50 5.61 23.25
N GLY A 107 0.23 5.94 23.54
CA GLY A 107 -0.28 6.11 24.90
C GLY A 107 0.09 7.43 25.57
N ASN A 108 0.65 8.38 24.82
CA ASN A 108 1.02 9.71 25.30
C ASN A 108 -0.19 10.65 25.34
N LEU A 109 -1.24 10.34 24.59
CA LEU A 109 -2.46 11.13 24.46
C LEU A 109 -3.67 10.20 24.51
N LEU A 110 -4.78 10.64 25.13
CA LEU A 110 -6.03 9.92 25.13
C LEU A 110 -7.11 10.72 24.37
N LEU A 111 -8.03 10.05 23.68
CA LEU A 111 -9.17 10.70 23.03
C LEU A 111 -10.01 11.54 24.01
N SER A 112 -10.07 11.14 25.28
CA SER A 112 -10.81 11.85 26.34
C SER A 112 -10.08 13.01 26.97
N ASP A 113 -8.77 13.19 26.67
CA ASP A 113 -7.99 14.27 27.26
C ASP A 113 -8.57 15.64 26.88
N GLN A 114 -8.54 16.56 27.86
CA GLN A 114 -9.11 17.87 27.72
C GLN A 114 -8.00 18.88 27.35
N VAL A 115 -8.10 19.40 26.15
CA VAL A 115 -7.16 20.37 25.61
C VAL A 115 -7.60 21.80 25.95
N HIS A 116 -6.73 22.54 26.60
CA HIS A 116 -6.98 23.95 26.88
C HIS A 116 -6.86 24.77 25.60
N ILE A 117 -7.90 25.58 25.31
CA ILE A 117 -7.91 26.44 24.12
C ILE A 117 -7.26 27.80 24.44
N SER A 118 -6.09 28.01 23.84
CA SER A 118 -5.35 29.25 23.94
C SER A 118 -6.03 30.42 23.19
N GLU A 119 -5.63 31.64 23.50
CA GLU A 119 -6.05 32.80 22.74
C GLU A 119 -5.56 32.75 21.27
N LYS A 120 -4.35 32.21 21.03
CA LYS A 120 -3.81 31.99 19.68
C LYS A 120 -4.72 31.05 18.87
N ALA A 121 -5.03 29.84 19.39
CA ALA A 121 -5.91 28.91 18.76
C ALA A 121 -7.31 29.49 18.46
N TRP A 122 -7.92 30.14 19.45
CA TRP A 122 -9.23 30.78 19.29
C TRP A 122 -9.26 31.90 18.23
N ARG A 123 -8.17 32.69 18.11
CA ARG A 123 -8.06 33.79 17.14
C ARG A 123 -7.79 33.31 15.72
N MET A 124 -7.45 32.05 15.50
CA MET A 124 -7.15 31.57 14.15
C MET A 124 -8.24 31.92 13.15
N GLU A 125 -7.82 32.36 11.98
CA GLU A 125 -8.70 32.74 10.88
C GLU A 125 -9.00 31.58 9.94
N GLY A 126 -9.83 31.79 8.93
CA GLY A 126 -10.21 30.80 7.93
C GLY A 126 -11.21 29.77 8.47
N SER A 127 -10.97 28.51 8.19
CA SER A 127 -11.88 27.42 8.62
C SER A 127 -11.77 27.16 10.12
N LYS A 128 -12.90 27.05 10.82
CA LYS A 128 -12.99 26.88 12.28
C LYS A 128 -13.98 25.78 12.67
N MET A 129 -13.71 25.08 13.76
CA MET A 129 -14.73 24.31 14.47
C MET A 129 -15.46 25.15 15.53
N PHE A 130 -15.00 26.39 15.77
CA PHE A 130 -15.56 27.38 16.71
C PHE A 130 -15.34 27.01 18.18
N VAL A 131 -14.09 26.68 18.53
CA VAL A 131 -13.68 26.52 19.94
C VAL A 131 -13.78 27.79 20.72
N GLY A 132 -14.13 27.74 22.00
CA GLY A 132 -14.18 28.88 22.90
C GLY A 132 -12.80 29.18 23.52
N VAL A 133 -12.41 30.46 23.63
CA VAL A 133 -11.17 30.80 24.34
C VAL A 133 -11.25 30.39 25.81
N ASN A 134 -10.16 29.84 26.35
CA ASN A 134 -10.04 29.31 27.71
C ASN A 134 -11.01 28.15 28.02
N SER A 135 -11.68 27.57 26.99
CA SER A 135 -12.47 26.37 27.18
C SER A 135 -11.56 25.11 27.17
N GLN A 136 -12.17 23.98 27.53
CA GLN A 136 -11.56 22.65 27.41
C GLN A 136 -12.31 21.90 26.32
N VAL A 137 -11.59 21.25 25.42
CA VAL A 137 -12.15 20.47 24.30
C VAL A 137 -11.48 19.10 24.26
N SER A 138 -12.25 18.05 24.05
CA SER A 138 -11.67 16.71 23.97
C SER A 138 -10.78 16.55 22.72
N VAL A 139 -9.73 15.74 22.82
CA VAL A 139 -8.89 15.36 21.68
C VAL A 139 -9.74 14.77 20.57
N GLU A 140 -10.75 13.96 20.91
CA GLU A 140 -11.69 13.36 19.96
C GLU A 140 -12.45 14.42 19.14
N ASP A 141 -12.97 15.46 19.79
CA ASP A 141 -13.67 16.56 19.12
C ASP A 141 -12.73 17.38 18.26
N LEU A 142 -11.50 17.65 18.76
CA LEU A 142 -10.49 18.37 17.99
C LEU A 142 -10.09 17.60 16.72
N LEU A 143 -9.91 16.28 16.78
CA LEU A 143 -9.62 15.44 15.60
C LEU A 143 -10.76 15.54 14.57
N ARG A 144 -12.04 15.42 15.00
CA ARG A 144 -13.18 15.63 14.09
C ARG A 144 -13.20 17.04 13.52
N GLY A 145 -12.94 18.05 14.35
CA GLY A 145 -12.84 19.42 13.90
C GLY A 145 -11.76 19.66 12.85
N ILE A 146 -10.59 19.03 12.99
CA ILE A 146 -9.47 19.09 12.05
C ILE A 146 -9.82 18.38 10.73
N ILE A 147 -10.34 17.17 10.82
CA ILE A 147 -10.54 16.29 9.66
C ILE A 147 -11.78 16.73 8.86
N ILE A 148 -12.94 16.89 9.52
CA ILE A 148 -14.22 17.11 8.86
C ILE A 148 -14.37 18.56 8.44
N GLN A 149 -14.20 19.48 9.39
CA GLN A 149 -14.41 20.92 9.18
C GLN A 149 -13.15 21.63 8.70
N SER A 150 -11.98 21.02 8.85
CA SER A 150 -10.72 21.67 8.53
C SER A 150 -10.37 22.83 9.48
N GLY A 151 -10.73 22.72 10.79
CA GLY A 151 -10.57 23.75 11.79
C GLY A 151 -9.11 24.14 11.99
N ASN A 152 -8.76 25.42 11.71
CA ASN A 152 -7.43 25.98 12.01
C ASN A 152 -7.26 26.14 13.51
N ASP A 153 -8.33 26.55 14.20
CA ASP A 153 -8.43 26.67 15.65
C ASP A 153 -8.15 25.33 16.36
N ALA A 154 -8.76 24.26 15.86
CA ALA A 154 -8.51 22.91 16.37
C ALA A 154 -7.08 22.42 16.10
N SER A 155 -6.52 22.75 14.93
CA SER A 155 -5.15 22.36 14.56
C SER A 155 -4.10 22.99 15.47
N VAL A 156 -4.23 24.29 15.74
CA VAL A 156 -3.33 24.99 16.66
C VAL A 156 -3.51 24.49 18.09
N ALA A 157 -4.75 24.25 18.54
CA ALA A 157 -5.00 23.75 19.89
C ALA A 157 -4.36 22.40 20.14
N ILE A 158 -4.50 21.45 19.21
CA ILE A 158 -3.89 20.11 19.35
C ILE A 158 -2.35 20.20 19.27
N ALA A 159 -1.81 21.05 18.40
CA ALA A 159 -0.39 21.26 18.24
C ALA A 159 0.25 21.82 19.53
N GLU A 160 -0.36 22.84 20.12
CA GLU A 160 0.09 23.42 21.39
C GLU A 160 0.00 22.41 22.55
N HIS A 161 -1.02 21.56 22.56
CA HIS A 161 -1.19 20.54 23.59
C HIS A 161 -0.13 19.45 23.52
N ILE A 162 0.17 18.96 22.32
CA ILE A 162 1.13 17.87 22.09
C ILE A 162 2.58 18.35 22.30
N ALA A 163 2.95 19.49 21.69
CA ALA A 163 4.34 19.95 21.63
C ALA A 163 4.64 21.17 22.51
N GLY A 164 3.64 21.73 23.20
CA GLY A 164 3.79 22.93 24.01
C GLY A 164 3.74 24.24 23.22
N SER A 165 4.00 24.19 21.91
CA SER A 165 3.83 25.32 20.98
C SER A 165 3.61 24.83 19.56
N GLU A 166 3.01 25.67 18.70
CA GLU A 166 2.83 25.33 17.28
C GLU A 166 4.18 25.22 16.53
N ASP A 167 5.18 26.04 16.92
CA ASP A 167 6.52 25.99 16.32
C ASP A 167 7.22 24.65 16.62
N ALA A 168 7.18 24.20 17.88
CA ALA A 168 7.71 22.88 18.25
C ALA A 168 6.93 21.74 17.58
N PHE A 169 5.63 21.92 17.35
CA PHE A 169 4.85 20.93 16.60
C PHE A 169 5.23 20.90 15.12
N ALA A 170 5.54 22.04 14.50
CA ALA A 170 6.05 22.10 13.14
C ALA A 170 7.41 21.38 13.01
N ASP A 171 8.28 21.48 14.02
CA ASP A 171 9.53 20.70 14.08
C ASP A 171 9.22 19.19 14.15
N MET A 172 8.22 18.76 14.92
CA MET A 172 7.75 17.35 14.92
C MET A 172 7.22 16.93 13.55
N MET A 173 6.43 17.77 12.89
CA MET A 173 5.91 17.49 11.54
C MET A 173 7.05 17.23 10.54
N ASN A 174 8.13 18.02 10.60
CA ASN A 174 9.29 17.85 9.75
C ASN A 174 10.05 16.54 10.07
N GLN A 175 10.18 16.15 11.35
CA GLN A 175 10.78 14.88 11.74
C GLN A 175 9.94 13.70 11.24
N TYR A 176 8.61 13.73 11.36
CA TYR A 176 7.73 12.69 10.81
C TYR A 176 7.81 12.64 9.28
N SER A 177 7.97 13.80 8.62
CA SER A 177 8.20 13.86 7.17
C SER A 177 9.45 13.09 6.76
N GLU A 178 10.56 13.26 7.49
CA GLU A 178 11.81 12.51 7.26
C GLU A 178 11.60 11.00 7.48
N VAL A 179 10.96 10.61 8.59
CA VAL A 179 10.68 9.19 8.92
C VAL A 179 9.80 8.52 7.87
N LEU A 180 8.83 9.25 7.31
CA LEU A 180 7.95 8.75 6.26
C LEU A 180 8.58 8.78 4.86
N GLY A 181 9.75 9.42 4.68
CA GLY A 181 10.41 9.57 3.40
C GLY A 181 9.80 10.66 2.50
N MET A 182 9.13 11.65 3.09
CA MET A 182 8.49 12.78 2.38
C MET A 182 9.53 13.87 2.07
N SER A 183 10.36 13.64 1.07
CA SER A 183 11.56 14.45 0.78
C SER A 183 11.26 15.82 0.17
N ASN A 184 10.04 16.06 -0.32
CA ASN A 184 9.61 17.29 -0.96
C ASN A 184 8.56 18.05 -0.11
N SER A 185 8.58 17.83 1.21
CA SER A 185 7.63 18.46 2.15
C SER A 185 8.37 19.21 3.24
N PHE A 186 7.82 20.37 3.61
CA PHE A 186 8.32 21.18 4.71
C PHE A 186 7.17 21.87 5.42
N PHE A 187 7.20 21.85 6.75
CA PHE A 187 6.13 22.36 7.60
C PHE A 187 6.62 23.52 8.47
N MET A 188 5.83 24.59 8.51
CA MET A 188 6.03 25.77 9.35
C MET A 188 4.86 26.03 10.31
N ASN A 189 3.72 25.38 10.08
CA ASN A 189 2.55 25.49 10.94
C ASN A 189 1.67 24.23 10.82
N SER A 190 0.77 24.07 11.79
CA SER A 190 -0.11 22.91 11.93
C SER A 190 -1.33 22.91 11.00
N SER A 191 -1.68 24.04 10.41
CA SER A 191 -2.97 24.25 9.74
C SER A 191 -2.88 24.35 8.21
N GLY A 192 -1.72 24.73 7.68
CA GLY A 192 -1.52 25.07 6.27
C GLY A 192 -2.15 26.41 5.88
N LEU A 193 -2.42 27.27 6.86
CA LEU A 193 -2.79 28.64 6.57
C LEU A 193 -1.53 29.44 6.20
N ASP A 194 -1.50 29.94 4.98
CA ASP A 194 -0.38 30.71 4.47
C ASP A 194 -0.34 32.09 5.13
N THR A 195 0.87 32.60 5.41
CA THR A 195 1.14 33.98 5.75
C THR A 195 2.02 34.59 4.66
N GLU A 196 2.19 35.90 4.66
CA GLU A 196 3.04 36.60 3.66
C GLU A 196 4.50 36.10 3.68
N VAL A 197 4.95 35.50 4.78
CA VAL A 197 6.36 35.09 4.99
C VAL A 197 6.53 33.59 5.18
N TYR A 198 5.50 32.88 5.63
CA TYR A 198 5.58 31.47 6.03
C TYR A 198 4.48 30.68 5.35
N TYR A 199 4.85 29.63 4.64
CA TYR A 199 3.93 28.66 4.06
C TYR A 199 4.53 27.25 4.10
N ASN A 200 3.67 26.27 4.26
CA ASN A 200 4.06 24.87 4.13
C ASN A 200 4.24 24.50 2.65
N THR A 201 5.09 23.55 2.38
CA THR A 201 5.18 22.94 1.05
C THR A 201 5.01 21.43 1.15
N MET A 202 4.33 20.82 0.18
CA MET A 202 4.21 19.37 0.03
C MET A 202 4.10 19.01 -1.45
N SER A 203 4.63 17.85 -1.81
CA SER A 203 4.42 17.29 -3.14
C SER A 203 3.21 16.35 -3.17
N ALA A 204 2.67 16.08 -4.36
CA ALA A 204 1.60 15.11 -4.52
C ALA A 204 2.04 13.69 -4.12
N ARG A 205 3.29 13.33 -4.41
CA ARG A 205 3.90 12.07 -3.99
C ARG A 205 3.96 11.96 -2.46
N ASP A 206 4.47 12.97 -1.79
CA ASP A 206 4.58 12.96 -0.33
C ASP A 206 3.19 12.90 0.34
N LEU A 207 2.20 13.61 -0.22
CA LEU A 207 0.82 13.50 0.21
C LEU A 207 0.24 12.09 0.03
N SER A 208 0.61 11.38 -1.05
CA SER A 208 0.19 9.99 -1.25
C SER A 208 0.84 9.02 -0.25
N ILE A 209 2.12 9.23 0.08
CA ILE A 209 2.84 8.50 1.12
C ILE A 209 2.19 8.70 2.49
N LEU A 210 1.90 9.95 2.85
CA LEU A 210 1.24 10.28 4.11
C LEU A 210 -0.17 9.69 4.18
N ALA A 211 -0.93 9.74 3.09
CA ALA A 211 -2.25 9.13 2.99
C ALA A 211 -2.19 7.60 3.15
N GLN A 212 -1.24 6.94 2.49
CA GLN A 212 -1.02 5.50 2.63
C GLN A 212 -0.66 5.12 4.08
N ALA A 213 0.26 5.86 4.70
CA ALA A 213 0.63 5.65 6.09
C ALA A 213 -0.57 5.84 7.04
N THR A 214 -1.38 6.88 6.81
CA THR A 214 -2.61 7.12 7.59
C THR A 214 -3.60 5.97 7.47
N ILE A 215 -3.85 5.48 6.27
CA ILE A 215 -4.79 4.38 6.01
C ILE A 215 -4.29 3.08 6.63
N SER A 216 -3.00 2.76 6.43
CA SER A 216 -2.46 1.46 6.83
C SER A 216 -2.14 1.35 8.31
N ARG A 217 -1.60 2.41 8.93
CA ARG A 217 -1.19 2.40 10.33
C ARG A 217 -2.30 2.81 11.29
N HIS A 218 -3.19 3.69 10.85
CA HIS A 218 -4.26 4.28 11.68
C HIS A 218 -5.64 3.73 11.33
N ALA A 219 -5.75 2.45 10.96
CA ALA A 219 -6.99 1.84 10.48
C ALA A 219 -8.17 2.03 11.44
N ASP A 220 -7.94 2.03 12.76
CA ASP A 220 -8.99 2.22 13.77
C ASP A 220 -9.51 3.67 13.84
N TYR A 221 -8.71 4.66 13.42
CA TYR A 221 -9.03 6.09 13.44
C TYR A 221 -9.41 6.61 12.05
N TYR A 222 -9.02 5.92 11.00
CA TYR A 222 -9.29 6.32 9.62
C TYR A 222 -10.78 6.53 9.31
N PRO A 223 -11.74 5.81 9.89
CA PRO A 223 -13.18 6.03 9.65
C PRO A 223 -13.67 7.46 9.91
N ILE A 224 -12.97 8.26 10.73
CA ILE A 224 -13.31 9.68 10.95
C ILE A 224 -13.28 10.47 9.63
N TYR A 225 -12.42 10.11 8.69
CA TYR A 225 -12.33 10.78 7.38
C TYR A 225 -13.58 10.55 6.51
N ALA A 226 -14.32 9.47 6.76
CA ALA A 226 -15.57 9.15 6.06
C ALA A 226 -16.80 9.82 6.71
N GLU A 227 -16.68 10.41 7.89
CA GLU A 227 -17.79 11.10 8.57
C GLU A 227 -18.24 12.29 7.72
N ARG A 228 -19.53 12.32 7.38
CA ARG A 228 -20.09 13.35 6.49
C ARG A 228 -20.38 14.66 7.18
N GLU A 229 -20.55 14.66 8.48
CA GLU A 229 -20.88 15.82 9.29
C GLU A 229 -20.40 15.65 10.73
N PHE A 230 -20.19 16.79 11.39
CA PHE A 230 -19.81 16.85 12.79
C PHE A 230 -20.55 18.02 13.46
N THR A 231 -21.00 17.83 14.68
CA THR A 231 -21.68 18.89 15.46
C THR A 231 -20.87 19.17 16.71
N TYR A 232 -20.46 20.42 16.86
CA TYR A 232 -19.78 20.90 18.06
C TYR A 232 -20.43 22.22 18.52
N ASN A 233 -20.68 22.38 19.82
CA ASN A 233 -21.39 23.56 20.39
C ASN A 233 -22.66 23.92 19.62
N ASP A 234 -23.52 22.95 19.32
CA ASP A 234 -24.75 23.10 18.53
C ASP A 234 -24.53 23.63 17.08
N ILE A 235 -23.29 23.72 16.64
CA ILE A 235 -22.95 24.09 15.26
C ILE A 235 -22.70 22.83 14.45
N ARG A 236 -23.64 22.51 13.55
CA ARG A 236 -23.51 21.41 12.61
C ARG A 236 -22.68 21.83 11.41
N GLN A 237 -21.64 21.07 11.08
CA GLN A 237 -20.72 21.34 9.99
C GLN A 237 -20.57 20.11 9.11
N THR A 238 -20.57 20.32 7.79
CA THR A 238 -20.51 19.25 6.79
C THR A 238 -19.06 19.05 6.34
N ASN A 239 -18.68 17.79 6.09
CA ASN A 239 -17.38 17.48 5.52
C ASN A 239 -17.20 18.17 4.16
N ARG A 240 -16.03 18.78 3.96
CA ARG A 240 -15.73 19.55 2.76
C ARG A 240 -15.37 18.69 1.55
N ASN A 241 -15.13 17.40 1.73
CA ASN A 241 -14.93 16.45 0.65
C ASN A 241 -16.27 16.07 0.01
N SER A 242 -16.63 16.75 -1.07
CA SER A 242 -17.90 16.50 -1.77
C SER A 242 -18.01 15.09 -2.38
N LEU A 243 -16.90 14.38 -2.60
CA LEU A 243 -16.92 13.03 -3.13
C LEU A 243 -17.52 12.01 -2.16
N LEU A 244 -17.47 12.25 -0.83
CA LEU A 244 -18.14 11.42 0.18
C LEU A 244 -19.67 11.34 -0.02
N PHE A 245 -20.24 12.34 -0.70
CA PHE A 245 -21.68 12.40 -0.98
C PHE A 245 -22.05 11.91 -2.39
N ARG A 246 -21.07 11.79 -3.29
CA ARG A 246 -21.25 11.46 -4.70
C ARG A 246 -20.88 10.02 -5.04
N ASP A 247 -19.87 9.47 -4.36
CA ASP A 247 -19.38 8.10 -4.57
C ASP A 247 -19.31 7.35 -3.25
N ARG A 248 -20.06 6.25 -3.16
CA ARG A 248 -20.14 5.41 -1.95
C ARG A 248 -18.82 4.67 -1.62
N ASN A 249 -17.92 4.56 -2.60
CA ASN A 249 -16.64 3.90 -2.42
C ASN A 249 -15.58 4.84 -1.85
N VAL A 250 -15.82 6.15 -1.88
CA VAL A 250 -14.92 7.17 -1.30
C VAL A 250 -15.13 7.23 0.20
N ASP A 251 -14.03 7.11 0.96
CA ASP A 251 -14.01 7.09 2.43
C ASP A 251 -13.01 8.06 3.06
N GLY A 252 -12.44 8.97 2.28
CA GLY A 252 -11.48 10.00 2.71
C GLY A 252 -11.10 10.92 1.57
N MET A 253 -10.18 11.86 1.73
CA MET A 253 -9.53 12.25 2.98
C MET A 253 -9.76 13.73 3.27
N LYS A 254 -9.05 14.61 2.53
CA LYS A 254 -8.92 16.01 2.92
C LYS A 254 -8.89 16.93 1.73
N THR A 255 -9.55 18.08 1.87
CA THR A 255 -9.51 19.19 0.91
C THR A 255 -8.57 20.29 1.40
N GLY A 256 -7.96 21.01 0.47
CA GLY A 256 -7.18 22.23 0.70
C GLY A 256 -7.62 23.34 -0.23
N TRP A 257 -7.50 24.58 0.22
CA TRP A 257 -7.63 25.75 -0.61
C TRP A 257 -6.99 26.98 0.05
N THR A 258 -6.17 27.67 -0.69
CA THR A 258 -5.74 29.08 -0.51
C THR A 258 -5.60 29.69 -1.90
N ASP A 259 -5.45 31.02 -1.98
CA ASP A 259 -5.21 31.70 -3.26
C ASP A 259 -3.93 31.19 -3.94
N ALA A 260 -2.89 30.86 -3.17
CA ALA A 260 -1.62 30.32 -3.68
C ALA A 260 -1.71 28.85 -4.09
N ALA A 261 -2.43 28.02 -3.32
CA ALA A 261 -2.53 26.57 -3.56
C ALA A 261 -3.52 26.21 -4.68
N GLY A 262 -4.50 27.07 -4.98
CA GLY A 262 -5.67 26.66 -5.73
C GLY A 262 -6.50 25.62 -4.95
N TYR A 263 -7.36 24.87 -5.64
CA TYR A 263 -8.20 23.84 -5.01
C TYR A 263 -7.53 22.48 -5.07
N CYS A 264 -7.28 21.88 -3.90
CA CYS A 264 -6.58 20.63 -3.73
C CYS A 264 -7.48 19.57 -3.06
N LEU A 265 -7.23 18.29 -3.37
CA LEU A 265 -7.93 17.16 -2.77
C LEU A 265 -6.99 15.93 -2.69
N VAL A 266 -6.87 15.36 -1.50
CA VAL A 266 -6.45 13.98 -1.29
C VAL A 266 -7.70 13.16 -1.07
N ALA A 267 -7.90 12.12 -1.88
CA ALA A 267 -9.03 11.22 -1.74
C ALA A 267 -8.58 9.76 -1.69
N SER A 268 -9.34 8.93 -0.96
CA SER A 268 -9.22 7.48 -0.97
C SER A 268 -10.56 6.87 -1.31
N ALA A 269 -10.52 5.78 -2.06
CA ALA A 269 -11.68 4.97 -2.38
C ALA A 269 -11.32 3.50 -2.44
N GLU A 270 -12.27 2.62 -2.07
CA GLU A 270 -12.09 1.18 -2.14
C GLU A 270 -13.19 0.52 -2.97
N ARG A 271 -12.78 -0.37 -3.89
CA ARG A 271 -13.70 -1.13 -4.73
C ARG A 271 -13.10 -2.49 -5.06
N ASP A 272 -13.89 -3.55 -4.87
CA ASP A 272 -13.52 -4.93 -5.28
C ASP A 272 -12.14 -5.37 -4.75
N GLY A 273 -11.77 -4.96 -3.53
CA GLY A 273 -10.49 -5.28 -2.88
C GLY A 273 -9.29 -4.41 -3.31
N MET A 274 -9.48 -3.49 -4.26
CA MET A 274 -8.49 -2.48 -4.62
C MET A 274 -8.79 -1.17 -3.90
N ARG A 275 -7.78 -0.58 -3.25
CA ARG A 275 -7.86 0.74 -2.64
C ARG A 275 -6.95 1.72 -3.38
N LEU A 276 -7.52 2.80 -3.87
CA LEU A 276 -6.78 3.87 -4.54
C LEU A 276 -6.67 5.12 -3.68
N ILE A 277 -5.51 5.76 -3.75
CA ILE A 277 -5.26 7.11 -3.27
C ILE A 277 -5.05 8.00 -4.48
N SER A 278 -5.80 9.11 -4.54
CA SER A 278 -5.61 10.16 -5.55
C SER A 278 -5.29 11.47 -4.87
N VAL A 279 -4.23 12.12 -5.30
CA VAL A 279 -3.89 13.48 -4.92
C VAL A 279 -4.02 14.37 -6.15
N VAL A 280 -4.74 15.47 -6.02
CA VAL A 280 -4.90 16.48 -7.08
C VAL A 280 -4.65 17.85 -6.47
N MET A 281 -3.71 18.60 -7.01
CA MET A 281 -3.29 19.91 -6.51
C MET A 281 -3.40 21.00 -7.57
N GLY A 282 -3.80 22.20 -7.16
CA GLY A 282 -3.78 23.36 -8.04
C GLY A 282 -4.89 23.41 -9.09
N THR A 283 -6.09 22.87 -8.80
CA THR A 283 -7.23 22.98 -9.71
C THR A 283 -7.93 24.34 -9.58
N ALA A 284 -8.74 24.69 -10.60
CA ALA A 284 -9.35 26.02 -10.71
C ALA A 284 -10.55 26.24 -9.79
N SER A 285 -11.20 25.18 -9.29
CA SER A 285 -12.42 25.30 -8.49
C SER A 285 -12.67 24.09 -7.58
N GLU A 286 -13.58 24.26 -6.63
CA GLU A 286 -14.04 23.17 -5.77
C GLU A 286 -14.65 22.01 -6.57
N GLU A 287 -15.40 22.30 -7.60
CA GLU A 287 -15.97 21.30 -8.48
C GLU A 287 -14.88 20.62 -9.32
N SER A 288 -13.91 21.39 -9.85
CA SER A 288 -12.79 20.82 -10.62
C SER A 288 -12.01 19.80 -9.82
N ARG A 289 -11.61 20.09 -8.57
CA ARG A 289 -10.86 19.10 -7.78
C ARG A 289 -11.60 17.78 -7.61
N ALA A 290 -12.94 17.83 -7.47
CA ALA A 290 -13.76 16.63 -7.34
C ALA A 290 -13.85 15.86 -8.68
N ILE A 291 -14.07 16.56 -9.80
CA ILE A 291 -14.16 15.96 -11.14
C ILE A 291 -12.82 15.31 -11.53
N GLU A 292 -11.70 16.03 -11.35
CA GLU A 292 -10.38 15.54 -11.74
C GLU A 292 -9.96 14.32 -10.89
N THR A 293 -10.23 14.35 -9.59
CA THR A 293 -10.05 13.19 -8.72
C THR A 293 -10.88 11.99 -9.19
N GLN A 294 -12.15 12.22 -9.55
CA GLN A 294 -13.03 11.13 -9.99
C GLN A 294 -12.62 10.53 -11.36
N LYS A 295 -12.02 11.34 -12.26
CA LYS A 295 -11.43 10.83 -13.51
C LYS A 295 -10.28 9.86 -13.20
N LEU A 296 -9.35 10.23 -12.30
CA LEU A 296 -8.24 9.37 -11.88
C LEU A 296 -8.73 8.07 -11.25
N MET A 297 -9.64 8.16 -10.26
CA MET A 297 -10.21 6.99 -9.60
C MET A 297 -10.93 6.06 -10.59
N THR A 298 -11.71 6.64 -11.51
CA THR A 298 -12.42 5.86 -12.54
C THR A 298 -11.44 5.14 -13.47
N TYR A 299 -10.35 5.79 -13.86
CA TYR A 299 -9.30 5.19 -14.68
C TYR A 299 -8.65 4.02 -13.95
N GLY A 300 -8.20 4.22 -12.71
CA GLY A 300 -7.56 3.17 -11.91
C GLY A 300 -8.46 1.95 -11.74
N PHE A 301 -9.67 2.13 -11.20
CA PHE A 301 -10.60 1.02 -10.98
C PHE A 301 -11.06 0.32 -12.26
N ARG A 302 -11.05 1.01 -13.39
CA ARG A 302 -11.49 0.42 -14.67
C ARG A 302 -10.43 -0.48 -15.29
N TYR A 303 -9.17 -0.07 -15.21
CA TYR A 303 -8.10 -0.70 -15.99
C TYR A 303 -7.12 -1.49 -15.14
N PHE A 304 -7.13 -1.33 -13.81
CA PHE A 304 -6.23 -2.01 -12.89
C PHE A 304 -6.97 -2.79 -11.82
N GLU A 305 -6.27 -3.71 -11.20
CA GLU A 305 -6.72 -4.47 -10.04
C GLU A 305 -5.55 -4.80 -9.13
N THR A 306 -5.80 -4.85 -7.81
CA THR A 306 -4.87 -5.38 -6.84
C THR A 306 -5.04 -6.88 -6.75
N HIS A 307 -3.99 -7.64 -7.04
CA HIS A 307 -4.03 -9.09 -6.99
C HIS A 307 -3.11 -9.62 -5.88
N LYS A 308 -3.64 -10.54 -5.07
CA LYS A 308 -2.86 -11.22 -4.04
C LYS A 308 -2.05 -12.34 -4.68
N LEU A 309 -0.72 -12.24 -4.66
CA LEU A 309 0.19 -13.25 -5.19
C LEU A 309 0.42 -14.39 -4.21
N TYR A 310 0.71 -14.04 -2.95
CA TYR A 310 1.10 -15.01 -1.93
C TYR A 310 0.44 -14.70 -0.59
N ASP A 311 0.05 -15.75 0.12
CA ASP A 311 -0.39 -15.65 1.51
C ASP A 311 0.81 -15.54 2.47
N ALA A 312 0.57 -15.00 3.66
CA ALA A 312 1.58 -14.99 4.71
C ALA A 312 1.99 -16.43 5.07
N ASN A 313 3.28 -16.67 5.22
CA ASN A 313 3.89 -17.97 5.49
C ASN A 313 3.63 -19.04 4.41
N GLN A 314 3.42 -18.63 3.16
CA GLN A 314 3.23 -19.54 2.05
C GLN A 314 4.55 -20.24 1.68
N VAL A 315 4.53 -21.57 1.69
CA VAL A 315 5.65 -22.40 1.18
C VAL A 315 5.59 -22.43 -0.34
N LEU A 316 6.70 -22.07 -0.98
CA LEU A 316 6.84 -22.06 -2.44
C LEU A 316 7.55 -23.32 -2.96
N THR A 317 8.55 -23.80 -2.23
CA THR A 317 9.33 -24.98 -2.62
C THR A 317 9.92 -25.67 -1.40
N ASN A 318 10.22 -26.98 -1.55
CA ASN A 318 10.96 -27.77 -0.57
C ASN A 318 12.28 -28.20 -1.19
N VAL A 319 13.39 -27.94 -0.51
CA VAL A 319 14.74 -28.16 -1.04
C VAL A 319 15.57 -29.03 -0.09
N PRO A 320 16.48 -29.89 -0.61
CA PRO A 320 17.38 -30.68 0.21
C PRO A 320 18.34 -29.81 1.03
N VAL A 321 18.58 -30.22 2.30
CA VAL A 321 19.58 -29.58 3.17
C VAL A 321 20.65 -30.60 3.53
N TRP A 322 21.90 -30.20 3.34
CA TRP A 322 23.07 -30.99 3.64
C TRP A 322 23.65 -30.63 5.01
N SER A 323 24.22 -31.62 5.67
CA SER A 323 24.84 -31.50 6.99
C SER A 323 23.89 -31.07 8.12
N GLY A 324 22.57 -31.16 7.90
CA GLY A 324 21.53 -30.80 8.86
C GLY A 324 20.98 -31.97 9.65
N LYS A 325 20.29 -31.70 10.78
CA LYS A 325 19.46 -32.70 11.45
C LYS A 325 18.27 -33.12 10.58
N GLY A 326 17.69 -32.16 9.85
CA GLY A 326 16.71 -32.39 8.81
C GLY A 326 17.36 -32.67 7.46
N SER A 327 16.62 -33.33 6.55
CA SER A 327 17.07 -33.62 5.19
C SER A 327 16.56 -32.63 4.14
N ALA A 328 15.61 -31.78 4.50
CA ALA A 328 15.02 -30.77 3.63
C ALA A 328 14.50 -29.59 4.45
N VAL A 329 14.31 -28.46 3.81
CA VAL A 329 13.73 -27.25 4.37
C VAL A 329 12.67 -26.70 3.41
N ASP A 330 11.56 -26.23 3.99
CA ASP A 330 10.56 -25.48 3.27
C ASP A 330 11.06 -24.05 3.09
N LEU A 331 11.01 -23.56 1.85
CA LEU A 331 11.33 -22.19 1.49
C LEU A 331 10.06 -21.48 1.04
N GLY A 332 9.87 -20.24 1.50
CA GLY A 332 8.63 -19.52 1.23
C GLY A 332 8.71 -18.02 1.50
N ILE A 333 7.54 -17.41 1.58
CA ILE A 333 7.34 -15.98 1.81
C ILE A 333 6.69 -15.78 3.18
N LYS A 334 7.25 -14.90 4.01
CA LYS A 334 6.75 -14.66 5.38
C LYS A 334 5.50 -13.78 5.40
N ASN A 335 5.43 -12.77 4.54
CA ASN A 335 4.35 -11.79 4.52
C ASN A 335 3.43 -11.99 3.32
N GLU A 336 2.21 -11.48 3.41
CA GLU A 336 1.34 -11.39 2.24
C GLU A 336 1.97 -10.50 1.17
N VAL A 337 1.79 -10.88 -0.09
CA VAL A 337 2.28 -10.12 -1.25
C VAL A 337 1.13 -9.81 -2.18
N PHE A 338 1.01 -8.53 -2.51
CA PHE A 338 0.05 -8.01 -3.48
C PHE A 338 0.80 -7.31 -4.61
N VAL A 339 0.18 -7.28 -5.77
CA VAL A 339 0.65 -6.53 -6.95
C VAL A 339 -0.52 -5.80 -7.60
N THR A 340 -0.20 -4.67 -8.20
CA THR A 340 -1.14 -3.92 -9.03
C THR A 340 -0.88 -4.27 -10.48
N ILE A 341 -1.87 -4.83 -11.14
CA ILE A 341 -1.75 -5.30 -12.54
C ILE A 341 -2.91 -4.80 -13.39
N PRO A 342 -2.77 -4.81 -14.72
CA PRO A 342 -3.90 -4.61 -15.61
C PRO A 342 -5.01 -5.62 -15.35
N ARG A 343 -6.25 -5.15 -15.32
CA ARG A 343 -7.41 -5.98 -15.00
C ARG A 343 -7.55 -7.16 -15.92
N GLY A 344 -7.73 -8.35 -15.34
CA GLY A 344 -7.94 -9.61 -16.05
C GLY A 344 -6.66 -10.30 -16.53
N GLN A 345 -5.46 -9.79 -16.15
CA GLN A 345 -4.18 -10.39 -16.55
C GLN A 345 -3.52 -11.28 -15.49
N ALA A 346 -4.17 -11.51 -14.36
CA ALA A 346 -3.61 -12.33 -13.30
C ALA A 346 -3.16 -13.73 -13.74
N GLN A 347 -3.83 -14.32 -14.76
CA GLN A 347 -3.49 -15.65 -15.28
C GLN A 347 -2.29 -15.65 -16.23
N SER A 348 -1.84 -14.50 -16.69
CA SER A 348 -0.69 -14.35 -17.58
C SER A 348 0.62 -14.14 -16.81
N MET A 349 0.55 -14.04 -15.48
CA MET A 349 1.75 -13.91 -14.64
C MET A 349 2.52 -15.22 -14.58
N GLU A 350 3.84 -15.12 -14.70
CA GLU A 350 4.78 -16.24 -14.55
C GLU A 350 5.67 -16.01 -13.32
N ALA A 351 5.82 -17.05 -12.49
CA ALA A 351 6.70 -17.00 -11.31
C ALA A 351 7.93 -17.88 -11.52
N THR A 352 9.10 -17.33 -11.24
CA THR A 352 10.38 -18.04 -11.23
C THR A 352 11.03 -17.95 -9.86
N VAL A 353 11.62 -19.07 -9.42
CA VAL A 353 12.30 -19.18 -8.13
C VAL A 353 13.78 -19.42 -8.39
N ASP A 354 14.65 -18.55 -7.87
CA ASP A 354 16.11 -18.68 -7.95
C ASP A 354 16.65 -18.92 -6.53
N VAL A 355 17.09 -20.14 -6.26
CA VAL A 355 17.67 -20.58 -4.98
C VAL A 355 18.96 -21.33 -5.21
N ASP A 356 19.85 -21.35 -4.22
CA ASP A 356 21.10 -22.09 -4.32
C ASP A 356 20.83 -23.59 -4.49
N GLU A 357 21.55 -24.23 -5.41
CA GLU A 357 21.42 -25.69 -5.70
C GLU A 357 21.81 -26.56 -4.49
N ILE A 358 22.76 -26.07 -3.67
CA ILE A 358 23.29 -26.81 -2.52
C ILE A 358 23.15 -25.94 -1.26
N ILE A 359 22.29 -26.37 -0.37
CA ILE A 359 22.00 -25.69 0.89
C ILE A 359 22.59 -26.49 2.06
N TYR A 360 23.35 -25.82 2.94
CA TYR A 360 23.97 -26.42 4.11
C TYR A 360 23.36 -25.89 5.41
N ALA A 361 23.13 -26.79 6.37
CA ALA A 361 22.83 -26.42 7.75
C ALA A 361 24.10 -25.89 8.48
N PRO A 362 23.94 -25.00 9.49
CA PRO A 362 22.66 -24.60 10.09
C PRO A 362 21.94 -23.54 9.26
N LEU A 363 20.61 -23.52 9.35
CA LEU A 363 19.76 -22.47 8.80
C LEU A 363 18.92 -21.86 9.93
N ALA A 364 18.84 -20.54 9.95
CA ALA A 364 17.93 -19.85 10.86
C ALA A 364 16.54 -19.70 10.22
N ASP A 365 15.47 -19.69 11.02
CA ASP A 365 14.14 -19.31 10.55
C ASP A 365 14.19 -17.87 10.01
N GLY A 366 13.59 -17.63 8.84
CA GLY A 366 13.63 -16.32 8.16
C GLY A 366 14.94 -16.02 7.43
N GLN A 367 15.93 -16.91 7.41
CA GLN A 367 17.18 -16.72 6.64
C GLN A 367 16.87 -16.65 5.15
N ILE A 368 17.38 -15.60 4.47
CA ILE A 368 17.24 -15.43 3.02
C ILE A 368 17.98 -16.56 2.30
N MET A 369 17.27 -17.26 1.43
CA MET A 369 17.76 -18.45 0.71
C MET A 369 17.71 -18.27 -0.81
N GLY A 370 17.07 -17.23 -1.30
CA GLY A 370 16.91 -16.97 -2.73
C GLY A 370 15.93 -15.84 -3.02
N VAL A 371 15.50 -15.79 -4.27
CA VAL A 371 14.60 -14.76 -4.78
C VAL A 371 13.48 -15.39 -5.61
N VAL A 372 12.25 -14.89 -5.44
CA VAL A 372 11.16 -15.14 -6.37
C VAL A 372 10.97 -13.91 -7.24
N ASN A 373 10.86 -14.11 -8.55
CA ASN A 373 10.51 -13.08 -9.52
C ASN A 373 9.16 -13.46 -10.14
N VAL A 374 8.25 -12.49 -10.21
CA VAL A 374 6.98 -12.63 -10.91
C VAL A 374 6.96 -11.63 -12.05
N THR A 375 6.71 -12.13 -13.25
CA THR A 375 6.64 -11.31 -14.46
C THR A 375 5.23 -11.37 -15.04
N LEU A 376 4.84 -10.28 -15.68
CA LEU A 376 3.67 -10.20 -16.53
C LEU A 376 4.15 -9.80 -17.92
N ASP A 377 3.97 -10.67 -18.89
CA ASP A 377 4.64 -10.59 -20.18
C ASP A 377 6.18 -10.56 -20.00
N GLU A 378 6.85 -9.45 -20.32
CA GLU A 378 8.30 -9.27 -20.12
C GLU A 378 8.65 -8.39 -18.92
N ASP A 379 7.65 -7.77 -18.28
CA ASP A 379 7.85 -6.84 -17.18
C ASP A 379 7.84 -7.56 -15.82
N THR A 380 8.81 -7.23 -14.96
CA THR A 380 8.83 -7.72 -13.57
C THR A 380 7.81 -6.94 -12.74
N VAL A 381 6.74 -7.62 -12.30
CA VAL A 381 5.69 -7.03 -11.45
C VAL A 381 5.96 -7.25 -9.95
N PHE A 382 6.81 -8.23 -9.62
CA PHE A 382 7.24 -8.46 -8.24
C PHE A 382 8.58 -9.17 -8.19
N GLN A 383 9.43 -8.74 -7.25
CA GLN A 383 10.66 -9.44 -6.86
C GLN A 383 10.75 -9.44 -5.33
N GLY A 384 10.92 -10.61 -4.74
CA GLY A 384 10.97 -10.76 -3.29
C GLY A 384 11.91 -11.85 -2.81
N ASN A 385 12.33 -11.75 -1.55
CA ASN A 385 13.20 -12.73 -0.93
C ASN A 385 12.40 -13.99 -0.55
N ILE A 386 12.97 -15.15 -0.89
CA ILE A 386 12.52 -16.44 -0.38
C ILE A 386 13.35 -16.77 0.86
N VAL A 387 12.69 -17.19 1.92
CA VAL A 387 13.34 -17.45 3.21
C VAL A 387 13.09 -18.88 3.69
N ALA A 388 13.97 -19.38 4.55
CA ALA A 388 13.74 -20.62 5.28
C ALA A 388 12.55 -20.45 6.22
N MET A 389 11.57 -21.37 6.15
CA MET A 389 10.34 -21.32 6.93
C MET A 389 10.49 -21.95 8.32
N GLN A 390 11.64 -22.54 8.59
CA GLN A 390 11.99 -23.17 9.87
C GLN A 390 13.50 -23.22 10.07
N GLU A 391 13.92 -23.29 11.32
CA GLU A 391 15.30 -23.51 11.68
C GLU A 391 15.73 -24.96 11.39
N ILE A 392 16.95 -25.14 10.86
CA ILE A 392 17.58 -26.45 10.69
C ILE A 392 18.92 -26.45 11.41
N GLU A 393 19.02 -27.17 12.51
CA GLU A 393 20.26 -27.33 13.26
C GLU A 393 21.27 -28.23 12.52
N ARG A 394 22.55 -28.10 12.89
CA ARG A 394 23.61 -28.98 12.39
C ARG A 394 23.37 -30.45 12.76
N GLY A 395 23.56 -31.33 11.80
CA GLY A 395 23.55 -32.76 12.00
C GLY A 395 24.79 -33.28 12.74
N GLY A 396 24.68 -34.50 13.28
CA GLY A 396 25.79 -35.22 13.90
C GLY A 396 26.95 -35.48 12.93
N ILE A 397 28.14 -35.79 13.48
CA ILE A 397 29.37 -35.99 12.69
C ILE A 397 29.18 -37.05 11.61
N LEU A 398 28.50 -38.15 11.92
CA LEU A 398 28.28 -39.28 10.98
C LEU A 398 27.39 -38.82 9.81
N LYS A 399 26.29 -38.10 10.08
CA LYS A 399 25.40 -37.57 9.03
C LYS A 399 26.15 -36.62 8.11
N ARG A 400 26.93 -35.72 8.66
CA ARG A 400 27.75 -34.75 7.92
C ARG A 400 28.77 -35.42 7.01
N PHE A 401 29.42 -36.53 7.49
CA PHE A 401 30.36 -37.30 6.70
C PHE A 401 29.65 -38.01 5.55
N ILE A 402 28.49 -38.64 5.80
CA ILE A 402 27.69 -39.31 4.74
C ILE A 402 27.25 -38.28 3.71
N ASP A 403 26.73 -37.12 4.11
CA ASP A 403 26.28 -36.04 3.21
C ASP A 403 27.44 -35.54 2.35
N TRP A 404 28.62 -35.34 2.94
CA TRP A 404 29.83 -34.95 2.22
C TRP A 404 30.25 -35.97 1.17
N LEU A 405 30.24 -37.28 1.53
CA LEU A 405 30.57 -38.37 0.61
C LEU A 405 29.57 -38.45 -0.55
N THR A 406 28.29 -38.28 -0.26
CA THR A 406 27.22 -38.27 -1.27
C THR A 406 27.42 -37.15 -2.29
N LEU A 407 27.69 -35.94 -1.82
CA LEU A 407 27.97 -34.78 -2.67
C LEU A 407 29.25 -35.00 -3.51
N LEU A 408 30.29 -35.56 -2.93
CA LEU A 408 31.51 -35.87 -3.65
C LEU A 408 31.26 -36.87 -4.80
N ILE A 409 30.48 -37.93 -4.52
CA ILE A 409 30.14 -38.93 -5.54
C ILE A 409 29.30 -38.29 -6.65
N SER A 410 28.29 -37.50 -6.31
CA SER A 410 27.43 -36.81 -7.30
C SER A 410 28.22 -35.82 -8.17
N SER A 411 29.23 -35.17 -7.62
CA SER A 411 30.08 -34.22 -8.39
C SER A 411 31.07 -34.90 -9.36
N VAL A 412 31.34 -36.19 -9.16
CA VAL A 412 32.28 -36.98 -10.02
C VAL A 412 31.54 -37.77 -11.11
N PHE A 413 30.32 -38.19 -10.83
CA PHE A 413 29.57 -39.11 -11.71
C PHE A 413 28.27 -38.46 -12.28
N GLY A 414 27.86 -37.24 -11.87
CA GLY A 414 26.77 -36.47 -12.42
C GLY A 414 27.27 -35.41 -13.37
#